data_9f3cc974411dd63dc9652be1b1f565af
#
_entry.id   9f3cc974411dd63dc9652be1b1f565af
#
_cell.length_a   1.000
_cell.length_b   1.000
_cell.length_c   1.000
_cell.angle_alpha   90.00
_cell.angle_beta   90.00
_cell.angle_gamma   90.00
#
_symmetry.space_group_name_H-M   'P 1'
#
loop_
_entity.id
_entity.type
_entity.pdbx_description
1 polymer ?
#
loop_
_entity_poly.entity_id
_entity_poly.type
_entity_poly.pdbx_seq_one_letter_code
_entity_poly.pdbx_strand_id
1 'polypeptide(L)'
;MVIAIDGLRVNGKSTIAKRLAEKLGYKYLNTGAIYRCIALVMIENDLDIQNIDEVINKIKDIEVDFDGVKILLYGKDVTDRIRKEDISVKSTLWATNLKIKEVVRKIQKEFIKKI
;
A
#
# COMPACT_ATOMS: atom_id res chain seq x y z
N MET A 1 18.42 1.92 10.39
CA MET A 1 17.03 1.71 10.85
C MET A 1 16.44 0.48 10.17
N VAL A 2 15.79 -0.36 10.92
CA VAL A 2 15.16 -1.57 10.39
C VAL A 2 13.69 -1.30 10.10
N ILE A 3 13.20 -1.88 9.01
CA ILE A 3 11.81 -1.79 8.62
C ILE A 3 11.17 -3.15 8.75
N ALA A 4 10.02 -3.21 9.42
CA ALA A 4 9.18 -4.39 9.40
C ALA A 4 8.27 -4.31 8.17
N ILE A 5 8.33 -5.31 7.30
CA ILE A 5 7.53 -5.36 6.09
C ILE A 5 6.48 -6.45 6.25
N ASP A 6 5.22 -6.05 6.10
CA ASP A 6 4.10 -6.97 6.09
C ASP A 6 3.66 -7.17 4.64
N GLY A 7 4.09 -8.27 4.05
CA GLY A 7 3.73 -8.62 2.68
C GLY A 7 2.82 -9.82 2.57
N LEU A 8 2.57 -10.50 3.68
CA LEU A 8 1.84 -11.77 3.68
C LEU A 8 0.73 -11.75 4.71
N ARG A 9 -0.42 -12.31 4.36
CA ARG A 9 -1.50 -12.54 5.30
C ARG A 9 -1.22 -13.80 6.10
N VAL A 10 -0.53 -13.61 7.20
CA VAL A 10 -0.28 -14.70 8.14
C VAL A 10 -0.91 -14.30 9.46
N ASN A 11 -1.77 -15.16 9.99
CA ASN A 11 -2.49 -14.87 11.22
C ASN A 11 -1.55 -14.52 12.37
N GLY A 12 -1.70 -13.32 12.92
CA GLY A 12 -0.96 -12.83 14.06
C GLY A 12 0.44 -12.33 13.78
N LYS A 13 1.09 -12.71 12.68
CA LYS A 13 2.47 -12.29 12.41
C LYS A 13 2.59 -10.82 12.07
N SER A 14 1.68 -10.28 11.28
CA SER A 14 1.70 -8.86 10.95
C SER A 14 1.46 -7.99 12.18
N THR A 15 0.58 -8.42 13.09
CA THR A 15 0.33 -7.70 14.34
C THR A 15 1.56 -7.69 15.23
N ILE A 16 2.27 -8.81 15.32
CA ILE A 16 3.49 -8.92 16.12
C ILE A 16 4.58 -8.04 15.52
N ALA A 17 4.79 -8.10 14.21
CA ALA A 17 5.78 -7.29 13.52
C ALA A 17 5.51 -5.79 13.70
N LYS A 18 4.27 -5.39 13.59
CA LYS A 18 3.84 -4.01 13.80
C LYS A 18 4.14 -3.52 15.21
N ARG A 19 3.79 -4.30 16.22
CA ARG A 19 4.05 -3.96 17.62
C ARG A 19 5.54 -3.88 17.91
N LEU A 20 6.30 -4.82 17.36
CA LEU A 20 7.75 -4.83 17.53
C LEU A 20 8.39 -3.60 16.89
N ALA A 21 7.96 -3.23 15.69
CA ALA A 21 8.45 -2.05 15.00
C ALA A 21 8.16 -0.78 15.79
N GLU A 22 6.96 -0.63 16.31
CA GLU A 22 6.56 0.51 17.13
C GLU A 22 7.42 0.59 18.40
N LYS A 23 7.61 -0.53 19.08
CA LYS A 23 8.38 -0.61 20.31
C LYS A 23 9.85 -0.24 20.09
N LEU A 24 10.42 -0.65 18.96
CA LEU A 24 11.83 -0.39 18.63
C LEU A 24 12.04 0.92 17.89
N GLY A 25 10.99 1.68 17.61
CA GLY A 25 11.08 2.92 16.85
C GLY A 25 11.33 2.72 15.37
N TYR A 26 11.04 1.53 14.84
CA TYR A 26 11.19 1.21 13.42
C TYR A 26 9.96 1.64 12.63
N LYS A 27 10.15 1.93 11.36
CA LYS A 27 9.03 2.15 10.45
C LYS A 27 8.37 0.82 10.08
N TYR A 28 7.05 0.84 9.95
CA TYR A 28 6.27 -0.32 9.55
C TYR A 28 5.70 -0.09 8.15
N LEU A 29 6.05 -0.96 7.22
CA LEU A 29 5.58 -0.90 5.84
C LEU A 29 4.51 -1.98 5.62
N ASN A 30 3.28 -1.56 5.36
CA ASN A 30 2.17 -2.45 5.09
C ASN A 30 1.93 -2.53 3.59
N THR A 31 2.38 -3.62 2.96
CA THR A 31 2.25 -3.84 1.52
C THR A 31 0.79 -3.90 1.09
N GLY A 32 -0.07 -4.52 1.89
CA GLY A 32 -1.51 -4.56 1.60
C GLY A 32 -2.13 -3.17 1.53
N ALA A 33 -1.67 -2.25 2.36
CA ALA A 33 -2.14 -0.87 2.32
C ALA A 33 -1.74 -0.16 1.02
N ILE A 34 -0.57 -0.48 0.47
CA ILE A 34 -0.14 0.09 -0.82
C ILE A 34 -1.10 -0.33 -1.93
N TYR A 35 -1.45 -1.62 -1.99
CA TYR A 35 -2.43 -2.11 -2.96
C TYR A 35 -3.79 -1.44 -2.79
N ARG A 36 -4.21 -1.22 -1.56
CA ARG A 36 -5.48 -0.55 -1.28
C ARG A 36 -5.46 0.92 -1.68
N CYS A 37 -4.35 1.60 -1.50
CA CYS A 37 -4.19 2.98 -1.98
C CYS A 37 -4.27 3.05 -3.50
N ILE A 38 -3.65 2.09 -4.19
CA ILE A 38 -3.76 2.00 -5.65
C ILE A 38 -5.22 1.79 -6.06
N ALA A 39 -5.93 0.89 -5.39
CA ALA A 39 -7.34 0.66 -5.65
C ALA A 39 -8.18 1.92 -5.45
N LEU A 40 -7.90 2.69 -4.40
CA LEU A 40 -8.59 3.95 -4.15
C LEU A 40 -8.37 4.96 -5.28
N VAL A 41 -7.12 5.12 -5.73
CA VAL A 41 -6.81 6.02 -6.85
C VAL A 41 -7.58 5.60 -8.10
N MET A 42 -7.64 4.31 -8.39
CA MET A 42 -8.37 3.81 -9.55
C MET A 42 -9.87 4.08 -9.45
N ILE A 43 -10.44 3.89 -8.27
CA ILE A 43 -11.88 4.16 -8.05
C ILE A 43 -12.17 5.65 -8.18
N GLU A 44 -11.36 6.50 -7.57
CA GLU A 44 -11.57 7.95 -7.60
C GLU A 44 -11.40 8.55 -9.00
N ASN A 45 -10.61 7.90 -9.85
CA ASN A 45 -10.37 8.35 -11.22
C ASN A 45 -11.12 7.52 -12.26
N ASP A 46 -12.01 6.64 -11.82
CA ASP A 46 -12.84 5.80 -12.69
C ASP A 46 -12.00 5.01 -13.70
N LEU A 47 -10.91 4.43 -13.23
CA LEU A 47 -9.99 3.65 -14.05
C LEU A 47 -10.35 2.17 -14.03
N ASP A 48 -10.21 1.50 -15.19
CA ASP A 48 -10.46 0.08 -15.35
C ASP A 48 -9.13 -0.67 -15.50
N ILE A 49 -9.01 -1.81 -14.82
CA ILE A 49 -7.82 -2.67 -14.90
C ILE A 49 -7.55 -3.14 -16.33
N GLN A 50 -8.56 -3.22 -17.18
CA GLN A 50 -8.40 -3.59 -18.58
C GLN A 50 -7.58 -2.55 -19.37
N ASN A 51 -7.60 -1.31 -18.92
CA ASN A 51 -6.79 -0.22 -19.47
C ASN A 51 -5.52 -0.06 -18.66
N ILE A 52 -4.73 -1.14 -18.57
CA ILE A 52 -3.59 -1.21 -17.66
C ILE A 52 -2.56 -0.11 -17.88
N ASP A 53 -2.33 0.31 -19.12
CA ASP A 53 -1.36 1.37 -19.40
C ASP A 53 -1.81 2.71 -18.82
N GLU A 54 -3.10 3.01 -18.88
CA GLU A 54 -3.68 4.20 -18.25
C GLU A 54 -3.57 4.13 -16.75
N VAL A 55 -3.86 2.97 -16.17
CA VAL A 55 -3.72 2.74 -14.72
C VAL A 55 -2.27 2.98 -14.29
N ILE A 56 -1.32 2.35 -14.96
CA ILE A 56 0.10 2.48 -14.62
C ILE A 56 0.56 3.93 -14.76
N ASN A 57 0.11 4.62 -15.79
CA ASN A 57 0.45 6.03 -15.98
C ASN A 57 -0.06 6.89 -14.83
N LYS A 58 -1.21 6.55 -14.26
CA LYS A 58 -1.79 7.29 -13.14
C LYS A 58 -1.11 6.98 -11.81
N ILE A 59 -0.71 5.73 -11.58
CA ILE A 59 -0.17 5.30 -10.29
C ILE A 59 1.36 5.30 -10.22
N LYS A 60 2.06 5.50 -11.33
CA LYS A 60 3.54 5.47 -11.35
C LYS A 60 4.17 6.49 -10.39
N ASP A 61 3.51 7.62 -10.15
CA ASP A 61 3.98 8.69 -9.28
C ASP A 61 3.18 8.77 -7.98
N ILE A 62 2.52 7.69 -7.61
CA ILE A 62 1.71 7.65 -6.39
C ILE A 62 2.61 7.85 -5.17
N GLU A 63 2.14 8.68 -4.23
CA GLU A 63 2.85 8.92 -2.97
C GLU A 63 2.07 8.28 -1.83
N VAL A 64 2.65 7.24 -1.24
CA VAL A 64 2.09 6.56 -0.07
C VAL A 64 3.10 6.67 1.06
N ASP A 65 2.65 7.10 2.22
CA ASP A 65 3.49 7.19 3.40
C ASP A 65 2.79 6.57 4.60
N PHE A 66 3.56 6.30 5.62
CA PHE A 66 3.08 5.65 6.84
C PHE A 66 3.54 6.47 8.05
N ASP A 67 2.59 6.81 8.92
CA ASP A 67 2.85 7.51 10.17
C ASP A 67 2.22 6.70 11.30
N GLY A 68 3.03 5.84 11.92
CA GLY A 68 2.52 4.87 12.87
C GLY A 68 1.49 3.96 12.22
N VAL A 69 0.24 4.02 12.70
CA VAL A 69 -0.86 3.24 12.12
C VAL A 69 -1.59 3.96 11.00
N LYS A 70 -1.27 5.23 10.78
CA LYS A 70 -1.91 6.04 9.75
C LYS A 70 -1.30 5.75 8.39
N ILE A 71 -2.14 5.74 7.38
CA ILE A 71 -1.74 5.55 5.99
C ILE A 71 -2.09 6.83 5.26
N LEU A 72 -1.08 7.44 4.65
CA LEU A 72 -1.20 8.72 3.97
C LEU A 72 -1.06 8.52 2.47
N LEU A 73 -2.03 9.02 1.72
CA LEU A 73 -2.01 9.02 0.26
C LEU A 73 -1.96 10.49 -0.18
N TYR A 74 -0.85 10.89 -0.80
CA TYR A 74 -0.58 12.30 -1.14
C TYR A 74 -0.73 13.21 0.08
N GLY A 75 -0.26 12.73 1.23
CA GLY A 75 -0.33 13.50 2.48
C GLY A 75 -1.68 13.46 3.19
N LYS A 76 -2.69 12.83 2.60
CA LYS A 76 -4.03 12.75 3.17
C LYS A 76 -4.21 11.41 3.89
N ASP A 77 -4.75 11.46 5.11
CA ASP A 77 -5.07 10.25 5.88
C ASP A 77 -6.21 9.49 5.21
N VAL A 78 -5.92 8.30 4.73
CA VAL A 78 -6.90 7.42 4.08
C VAL A 78 -7.08 6.11 4.85
N THR A 79 -6.61 6.05 6.09
CA THR A 79 -6.60 4.83 6.90
C THR A 79 -7.98 4.16 6.95
N ASP A 80 -9.02 4.93 7.23
CA ASP A 80 -10.38 4.37 7.32
C ASP A 80 -10.99 4.12 5.95
N ARG A 81 -10.71 4.99 4.99
CA ARG A 81 -11.28 4.87 3.64
C ARG A 81 -10.85 3.57 2.95
N ILE A 82 -9.58 3.21 3.07
CA ILE A 82 -9.05 2.02 2.40
C ILE A 82 -9.48 0.71 3.06
N ARG A 83 -10.14 0.77 4.22
CA ARG A 83 -10.71 -0.41 4.89
C ARG A 83 -12.09 -0.79 4.37
N LYS A 84 -12.71 0.06 3.56
CA LYS A 84 -14.05 -0.20 3.03
C LYS A 84 -14.02 -1.40 2.08
N GLU A 85 -15.16 -2.07 1.98
CA GLU A 85 -15.28 -3.31 1.21
C GLU A 85 -14.99 -3.12 -0.28
N ASP A 86 -15.43 -2.02 -0.87
CA ASP A 86 -15.16 -1.71 -2.27
C ASP A 86 -13.67 -1.70 -2.59
N ILE A 87 -12.89 -1.11 -1.69
CA ILE A 87 -11.42 -1.07 -1.82
C ILE A 87 -10.83 -2.47 -1.61
N SER A 88 -11.29 -3.19 -0.59
CA SER A 88 -10.79 -4.51 -0.26
C SER A 88 -10.97 -5.48 -1.42
N VAL A 89 -12.14 -5.52 -2.03
CA VAL A 89 -12.44 -6.40 -3.16
C VAL A 89 -11.55 -6.07 -4.35
N LYS A 90 -11.45 -4.80 -4.73
CA LYS A 90 -10.65 -4.40 -5.89
C LYS A 90 -9.16 -4.60 -5.66
N SER A 91 -8.65 -4.31 -4.47
CA SER A 91 -7.23 -4.51 -4.18
C SER A 91 -6.83 -5.97 -4.28
N THR A 92 -7.69 -6.88 -3.85
CA THR A 92 -7.46 -8.32 -3.93
C THR A 92 -7.38 -8.77 -5.40
N LEU A 93 -8.29 -8.28 -6.24
CA LEU A 93 -8.30 -8.61 -7.66
C LEU A 93 -7.03 -8.11 -8.37
N TRP A 94 -6.59 -6.90 -8.05
CA TRP A 94 -5.47 -6.27 -8.76
C TRP A 94 -4.12 -6.66 -8.21
N ALA A 95 -4.05 -7.23 -7.02
CA ALA A 95 -2.80 -7.69 -6.44
C ALA A 95 -2.13 -8.81 -7.24
N THR A 96 -2.86 -9.47 -8.12
CA THR A 96 -2.31 -10.51 -9.00
C THR A 96 -1.71 -9.94 -10.29
N ASN A 97 -1.96 -8.68 -10.61
CA ASN A 97 -1.45 -8.06 -11.84
C ASN A 97 0.05 -7.77 -11.73
N LEU A 98 0.84 -8.30 -12.65
CA LEU A 98 2.30 -8.18 -12.62
C LEU A 98 2.79 -6.73 -12.75
N LYS A 99 2.13 -5.91 -13.56
CA LYS A 99 2.51 -4.51 -13.74
C LYS A 99 2.25 -3.70 -12.48
N ILE A 100 1.13 -3.96 -11.81
CA ILE A 100 0.82 -3.32 -10.53
C ILE A 100 1.82 -3.77 -9.45
N LYS A 101 2.19 -5.06 -9.43
CA LYS A 101 3.21 -5.56 -8.51
C LYS A 101 4.54 -4.85 -8.68
N GLU A 102 4.94 -4.53 -9.90
CA GLU A 102 6.17 -3.78 -10.16
C GLU A 102 6.12 -2.37 -9.58
N VAL A 103 4.98 -1.69 -9.73
CA VAL A 103 4.78 -0.37 -9.11
C VAL A 103 4.87 -0.45 -7.60
N VAL A 104 4.25 -1.46 -6.99
CA VAL A 104 4.31 -1.67 -5.54
C VAL A 104 5.75 -1.91 -5.08
N ARG A 105 6.52 -2.72 -5.81
CA ARG A 105 7.94 -2.95 -5.49
C ARG A 105 8.74 -1.65 -5.54
N LYS A 106 8.47 -0.82 -6.53
CA LYS A 106 9.14 0.48 -6.65
C LYS A 106 8.81 1.38 -5.46
N ILE A 107 7.55 1.42 -5.05
CA ILE A 107 7.11 2.18 -3.89
C ILE A 107 7.83 1.68 -2.62
N GLN A 108 7.92 0.37 -2.45
CA GLN A 108 8.62 -0.23 -1.32
C GLN A 108 10.09 0.17 -1.29
N LYS A 109 10.77 0.10 -2.44
CA LYS A 109 12.19 0.48 -2.54
C LYS A 109 12.41 1.95 -2.22
N GLU A 110 11.55 2.82 -2.71
CA GLU A 110 11.65 4.26 -2.43
C GLU A 110 11.40 4.55 -0.95
N PHE A 111 10.45 3.86 -0.34
CA PHE A 111 10.19 3.99 1.08
C PHE A 111 11.41 3.60 1.91
N ILE A 112 12.05 2.49 1.56
CA ILE A 112 13.26 2.01 2.25
C ILE A 112 14.39 3.02 2.12
N LYS A 113 14.54 3.66 0.96
CA LYS A 113 15.59 4.66 0.74
C LYS A 113 15.42 5.92 1.58
N LYS A 114 14.20 6.26 1.99
CA LYS A 114 13.91 7.45 2.77
C LYS A 114 14.28 7.33 4.25
N ILE A 115 14.71 6.17 4.69
CA ILE A 115 14.93 5.88 6.11
C ILE A 115 16.42 5.86 6.45
#